data_d0f06140bd72f577646a3cf12db40c33
#
_entry.id   d0f06140bd72f577646a3cf12db40c33
#
_cell.length_a   1.000
_cell.length_b   1.000
_cell.length_c   1.000
_cell.angle_alpha   90.00
_cell.angle_beta   90.00
_cell.angle_gamma   90.00
#
_symmetry.space_group_name_H-M   'P 1'
#
loop_
_entity.id
_entity.type
_entity.pdbx_description
1 polymer ?
#
loop_
_entity_poly.entity_id
_entity_poly.type
_entity_poly.pdbx_seq_one_letter_code
_entity_poly.pdbx_strand_id
1 'polypeptide(L)'
;MIKLKNIIFSDVDGTLLNSKHEITTKTLNILKEKIATGTYFAIVSARSPSGIYPIVNTYNLKCFIISYSGALILDENREVIFSKGMTKENAQVILDFIEHNKLDLSWCVYSMDDWIVKSKLDLSLIHI
;
A
#
# COMPACT_ATOMS: atom_id res chain seq x y z
N MET A 1 -4.18 -25.67 23.12
CA MET A 1 -2.88 -24.95 23.02
C MET A 1 -2.98 -23.94 21.88
N ILE A 2 -2.88 -22.64 22.17
CA ILE A 2 -2.89 -21.61 21.14
C ILE A 2 -1.58 -21.74 20.36
N LYS A 3 -1.63 -22.21 19.11
CA LYS A 3 -0.46 -22.24 18.25
C LYS A 3 -0.17 -20.81 17.82
N LEU A 4 0.88 -20.21 18.37
CA LEU A 4 1.36 -18.90 17.93
C LEU A 4 1.66 -18.98 16.42
N LYS A 5 1.01 -18.12 15.63
CA LYS A 5 1.30 -18.01 14.21
C LYS A 5 2.31 -16.89 14.02
N ASN A 6 3.33 -17.15 13.22
CA ASN A 6 4.31 -16.13 12.85
C ASN A 6 3.74 -15.27 11.71
N ILE A 7 4.15 -14.01 11.68
CA ILE A 7 3.85 -13.09 10.58
C ILE A 7 5.13 -12.37 10.17
N ILE A 8 5.34 -12.24 8.87
CA ILE A 8 6.43 -11.49 8.27
C ILE A 8 5.84 -10.22 7.68
N PHE A 9 6.34 -9.06 8.08
CA PHE A 9 6.03 -7.77 7.46
C PHE A 9 7.20 -7.36 6.57
N SER A 10 6.90 -6.90 5.36
CA SER A 10 7.92 -6.39 4.44
C SER A 10 7.45 -5.11 3.77
N ASP A 11 8.33 -4.12 3.74
CA ASP A 11 8.20 -2.99 2.84
C ASP A 11 8.47 -3.45 1.39
N VAL A 12 8.06 -2.64 0.43
CA VAL A 12 8.15 -2.96 -1.01
C VAL A 12 9.45 -2.44 -1.61
N ASP A 13 9.59 -1.12 -1.63
CA ASP A 13 10.63 -0.46 -2.42
C ASP A 13 11.98 -0.47 -1.70
N GLY A 14 12.97 -1.12 -2.33
CA GLY A 14 14.30 -1.28 -1.72
C GLY A 14 14.40 -2.34 -0.62
N THR A 15 13.30 -3.07 -0.33
CA THR A 15 13.25 -4.15 0.66
C THR A 15 12.83 -5.46 0.01
N LEU A 16 11.55 -5.60 -0.37
CA LEU A 16 11.04 -6.79 -1.06
C LEU A 16 11.51 -6.82 -2.51
N LEU A 17 11.46 -5.66 -3.18
CA LEU A 17 11.92 -5.48 -4.55
C LEU A 17 13.39 -5.02 -4.59
N ASN A 18 14.16 -5.61 -5.48
CA ASN A 18 15.52 -5.19 -5.78
C ASN A 18 15.57 -3.91 -6.65
N SER A 19 16.77 -3.46 -7.02
CA SER A 19 16.98 -2.28 -7.88
C SER A 19 16.39 -2.42 -9.30
N LYS A 20 15.98 -3.62 -9.71
CA LYS A 20 15.28 -3.89 -10.97
C LYS A 20 13.77 -3.98 -10.79
N HIS A 21 13.26 -3.61 -9.61
CA HIS A 21 11.85 -3.75 -9.23
C HIS A 21 11.33 -5.19 -9.28
N GLU A 22 12.16 -6.17 -8.94
CA GLU A 22 11.83 -7.59 -8.96
C GLU A 22 12.09 -8.24 -7.61
N ILE A 23 11.26 -9.24 -7.25
CA ILE A 23 11.57 -10.16 -6.15
C ILE A 23 12.54 -11.20 -6.67
N THR A 24 13.70 -11.36 -6.02
CA THR A 24 14.66 -12.38 -6.43
C THR A 24 14.08 -13.78 -6.26
N THR A 25 14.48 -14.72 -7.11
CA THR A 25 14.03 -16.12 -7.03
C THR A 25 14.29 -16.72 -5.65
N LYS A 26 15.42 -16.40 -5.03
CA LYS A 26 15.77 -16.88 -3.68
C LYS A 26 14.78 -16.38 -2.64
N THR A 27 14.50 -15.08 -2.63
CA THR A 27 13.52 -14.45 -1.71
C THR A 27 12.13 -15.04 -1.92
N LEU A 28 11.70 -15.14 -3.17
CA LEU A 28 10.38 -15.67 -3.52
C LEU A 28 10.19 -17.11 -3.04
N ASN A 29 11.18 -17.98 -3.24
CA ASN A 29 11.11 -19.37 -2.83
C ASN A 29 11.00 -19.49 -1.30
N ILE A 30 11.79 -18.72 -0.54
CA ILE A 30 11.74 -18.70 0.92
C ILE A 30 10.38 -18.20 1.41
N LEU A 31 9.85 -17.11 0.82
CA LEU A 31 8.53 -16.60 1.20
C LEU A 31 7.44 -17.63 0.96
N LYS A 32 7.41 -18.25 -0.23
CA LYS A 32 6.41 -19.29 -0.54
C LYS A 32 6.51 -20.49 0.39
N GLU A 33 7.71 -20.93 0.74
CA GLU A 33 7.91 -21.99 1.72
C GLU A 33 7.34 -21.62 3.09
N LYS A 34 7.65 -20.41 3.58
CA LYS A 34 7.16 -19.93 4.88
C LYS A 34 5.63 -19.78 4.90
N ILE A 35 5.06 -19.24 3.85
CA ILE A 35 3.60 -19.13 3.70
C ILE A 35 2.96 -20.52 3.70
N ALA A 36 3.50 -21.48 2.95
CA ALA A 36 3.01 -22.84 2.88
C ALA A 36 3.08 -23.57 4.25
N THR A 37 4.03 -23.22 5.11
CA THR A 37 4.17 -23.77 6.47
C THR A 37 3.34 -23.02 7.52
N GLY A 38 2.48 -22.07 7.10
CA GLY A 38 1.51 -21.39 7.97
C GLY A 38 2.00 -20.07 8.58
N THR A 39 3.10 -19.52 8.08
CA THR A 39 3.51 -18.15 8.40
C THR A 39 2.67 -17.17 7.57
N TYR A 40 2.10 -16.16 8.20
CA TYR A 40 1.45 -15.07 7.47
C TYR A 40 2.48 -14.13 6.86
N PHE A 41 2.14 -13.57 5.73
CA PHE A 41 2.94 -12.54 5.08
C PHE A 41 2.11 -11.28 4.86
N ALA A 42 2.68 -10.11 5.14
CA ALA A 42 2.06 -8.82 4.95
C ALA A 42 3.01 -7.87 4.22
N ILE A 43 2.52 -7.28 3.15
CA ILE A 43 3.18 -6.18 2.46
C ILE A 43 2.74 -4.87 3.11
N VAL A 44 3.70 -4.02 3.47
CA VAL A 44 3.48 -2.70 4.08
C VAL A 44 4.00 -1.63 3.13
N SER A 45 3.13 -0.70 2.71
CA SER A 45 3.54 0.33 1.75
C SER A 45 2.71 1.60 1.91
N ALA A 46 3.27 2.73 1.47
CA ALA A 46 2.51 3.96 1.27
C ALA A 46 1.62 3.92 0.01
N ARG A 47 1.84 2.94 -0.87
CA ARG A 47 1.08 2.77 -2.11
C ARG A 47 -0.39 2.45 -1.83
N SER A 48 -1.26 2.76 -2.83
CA SER A 48 -2.62 2.23 -2.88
C SER A 48 -2.62 0.71 -3.06
N PRO A 49 -3.73 0.01 -2.74
CA PRO A 49 -3.88 -1.41 -3.06
C PRO A 49 -3.63 -1.71 -4.53
N SER A 50 -4.16 -0.90 -5.45
CA SER A 50 -3.94 -1.04 -6.89
C SER A 50 -2.47 -0.91 -7.31
N GLY A 51 -1.66 -0.17 -6.55
CA GLY A 51 -0.21 -0.08 -6.75
C GLY A 51 0.57 -1.30 -6.21
N ILE A 52 -0.06 -2.14 -5.37
CA ILE A 52 0.54 -3.36 -4.80
C ILE A 52 0.08 -4.62 -5.53
N TYR A 53 -1.16 -4.66 -6.03
CA TYR A 53 -1.72 -5.83 -6.72
C TYR A 53 -0.86 -6.37 -7.88
N PRO A 54 -0.22 -5.54 -8.74
CA PRO A 54 0.65 -6.07 -9.79
C PRO A 54 1.76 -6.96 -9.24
N ILE A 55 2.37 -6.58 -8.11
CA ILE A 55 3.42 -7.36 -7.45
C ILE A 55 2.85 -8.69 -6.94
N VAL A 56 1.76 -8.62 -6.17
CA VAL A 56 1.09 -9.80 -5.61
C VAL A 56 0.68 -10.79 -6.70
N ASN A 57 0.11 -10.28 -7.80
CA ASN A 57 -0.38 -11.10 -8.91
C ASN A 57 0.78 -11.72 -9.70
N THR A 58 1.83 -10.93 -10.02
CA THR A 58 2.99 -11.41 -10.79
C THR A 58 3.67 -12.59 -10.10
N TYR A 59 3.80 -12.53 -8.78
CA TYR A 59 4.50 -13.57 -8.02
C TYR A 59 3.57 -14.60 -7.37
N ASN A 60 2.26 -14.45 -7.57
CA ASN A 60 1.22 -15.28 -6.94
C ASN A 60 1.45 -15.42 -5.42
N LEU A 61 1.53 -14.29 -4.75
CA LEU A 61 1.75 -14.20 -3.30
C LEU A 61 0.42 -14.20 -2.57
N LYS A 62 0.30 -15.03 -1.55
CA LYS A 62 -0.80 -15.00 -0.60
C LYS A 62 -0.37 -14.12 0.58
N CYS A 63 -0.92 -12.91 0.68
CA CYS A 63 -0.50 -11.96 1.69
C CYS A 63 -1.58 -10.96 2.09
N PHE A 64 -1.42 -10.41 3.29
CA PHE A 64 -2.12 -9.21 3.71
C PHE A 64 -1.52 -7.99 3.02
N ILE A 65 -2.31 -6.96 2.81
CA ILE A 65 -1.87 -5.68 2.25
C ILE A 65 -2.16 -4.57 3.25
N ILE A 66 -1.11 -3.91 3.72
CA ILE A 66 -1.17 -2.74 4.58
C ILE A 66 -0.78 -1.54 3.72
N SER A 67 -1.80 -0.85 3.21
CA SER A 67 -1.67 0.26 2.28
C SER A 67 -1.77 1.61 2.99
N TYR A 68 -1.41 2.68 2.26
CA TYR A 68 -1.51 4.05 2.74
C TYR A 68 -0.87 4.24 4.12
N SER A 69 0.32 3.62 4.30
CA SER A 69 1.07 3.66 5.57
C SER A 69 0.26 3.17 6.79
N GLY A 70 -0.66 2.22 6.58
CA GLY A 70 -1.47 1.61 7.63
C GLY A 70 -2.91 2.12 7.71
N ALA A 71 -3.31 3.07 6.86
CA ALA A 71 -4.68 3.59 6.89
C ALA A 71 -5.72 2.62 6.31
N LEU A 72 -5.28 1.64 5.51
CA LEU A 72 -6.13 0.59 4.93
C LEU A 72 -5.42 -0.76 5.02
N ILE A 73 -6.10 -1.76 5.58
CA ILE A 73 -5.59 -3.13 5.66
C ILE A 73 -6.57 -4.07 5.00
N LEU A 74 -6.05 -4.86 4.06
CA LEU A 74 -6.78 -5.92 3.36
C LEU A 74 -6.24 -7.28 3.78
N ASP A 75 -7.12 -8.25 3.86
CA ASP A 75 -6.74 -9.64 4.07
C ASP A 75 -6.22 -10.31 2.78
N GLU A 76 -5.90 -11.60 2.88
CA GLU A 76 -5.41 -12.41 1.77
C GLU A 76 -6.43 -12.60 0.63
N ASN A 77 -7.72 -12.31 0.88
CA ASN A 77 -8.81 -12.35 -0.10
C ASN A 77 -9.16 -10.97 -0.63
N ARG A 78 -8.39 -9.94 -0.25
CA ARG A 78 -8.60 -8.52 -0.57
C ARG A 78 -9.83 -7.91 0.09
N GLU A 79 -10.33 -8.54 1.16
CA GLU A 79 -11.40 -7.99 1.98
C GLU A 79 -10.84 -6.95 2.96
N VAL A 80 -11.56 -5.85 3.14
CA VAL A 80 -11.15 -4.79 4.07
C VAL A 80 -11.34 -5.26 5.50
N ILE A 81 -10.25 -5.36 6.25
CA ILE A 81 -10.28 -5.69 7.69
C ILE A 81 -10.03 -4.49 8.60
N PHE A 82 -9.46 -3.42 8.06
CA PHE A 82 -9.29 -2.16 8.76
C PHE A 82 -9.24 -1.01 7.77
N SER A 83 -9.93 0.10 8.11
CA SER A 83 -9.86 1.35 7.34
C SER A 83 -10.00 2.53 8.28
N LYS A 84 -9.07 3.47 8.20
CA LYS A 84 -9.10 4.73 8.96
C LYS A 84 -8.58 5.86 8.08
N GLY A 85 -9.51 6.59 7.49
CA GLY A 85 -9.24 7.81 6.73
C GLY A 85 -9.80 9.04 7.44
N MET A 86 -9.61 10.20 6.85
CA MET A 86 -10.35 11.41 7.26
C MET A 86 -11.75 11.42 6.62
N THR A 87 -12.66 12.15 7.23
CA THR A 87 -13.98 12.34 6.64
C THR A 87 -13.89 13.25 5.41
N LYS A 88 -14.90 13.17 4.55
CA LYS A 88 -15.00 14.04 3.36
C LYS A 88 -15.01 15.51 3.75
N GLU A 89 -15.71 15.85 4.83
CA GLU A 89 -15.82 17.19 5.36
C GLU A 89 -14.46 17.73 5.79
N ASN A 90 -13.66 16.92 6.52
CA ASN A 90 -12.32 17.32 6.94
C ASN A 90 -11.37 17.47 5.74
N ALA A 91 -11.46 16.58 4.77
CA ALA A 91 -10.67 16.69 3.54
C ALA A 91 -11.03 18.00 2.80
N GLN A 92 -12.32 18.33 2.68
CA GLN A 92 -12.77 19.56 2.03
C GLN A 92 -12.25 20.80 2.75
N VAL A 93 -12.31 20.83 4.08
CA VAL A 93 -11.79 21.97 4.88
C VAL A 93 -10.30 22.21 4.60
N ILE A 94 -9.52 21.14 4.49
CA ILE A 94 -8.07 21.25 4.18
C ILE A 94 -7.86 21.78 2.75
N LEU A 95 -8.60 21.27 1.78
CA LEU A 95 -8.49 21.71 0.39
C LEU A 95 -8.91 23.18 0.25
N ASP A 96 -10.02 23.58 0.87
CA ASP A 96 -10.49 24.95 0.87
C ASP A 96 -9.48 25.89 1.51
N PHE A 97 -8.83 25.48 2.59
CA PHE A 97 -7.76 26.24 3.21
C PHE A 97 -6.57 26.46 2.26
N ILE A 98 -6.14 25.41 1.55
CA ILE A 98 -5.05 25.51 0.56
C ILE A 98 -5.41 26.46 -0.57
N GLU A 99 -6.60 26.33 -1.13
CA GLU A 99 -7.07 27.16 -2.25
C GLU A 99 -7.32 28.62 -1.82
N HIS A 100 -7.98 28.84 -0.67
CA HIS A 100 -8.31 30.19 -0.19
C HIS A 100 -7.04 31.01 0.14
N ASN A 101 -6.03 30.37 0.70
CA ASN A 101 -4.76 31.03 1.00
C ASN A 101 -3.80 31.09 -0.21
N LYS A 102 -4.24 30.63 -1.38
CA LYS A 102 -3.42 30.59 -2.62
C LYS A 102 -2.06 29.97 -2.41
N LEU A 103 -2.02 28.90 -1.60
CA LEU A 103 -0.79 28.17 -1.35
C LEU A 103 -0.37 27.44 -2.63
N ASP A 104 0.86 27.67 -3.07
CA ASP A 104 1.45 26.95 -4.22
C ASP A 104 1.92 25.58 -3.77
N LEU A 105 0.94 24.71 -3.50
CA LEU A 105 1.15 23.34 -3.04
C LEU A 105 0.51 22.36 -4.01
N SER A 106 1.26 21.30 -4.32
CA SER A 106 0.69 20.09 -4.92
C SER A 106 0.04 19.25 -3.85
N TRP A 107 -1.16 18.75 -4.11
CA TRP A 107 -1.85 17.87 -3.18
C TRP A 107 -2.46 16.66 -3.89
N CYS A 108 -2.59 15.59 -3.15
CA CYS A 108 -3.22 14.37 -3.60
C CYS A 108 -4.10 13.81 -2.48
N VAL A 109 -5.34 13.47 -2.82
CA VAL A 109 -6.27 12.77 -1.93
C VAL A 109 -6.52 11.39 -2.49
N TYR A 110 -6.39 10.38 -1.65
CA TYR A 110 -6.74 9.00 -1.98
C TYR A 110 -8.14 8.68 -1.46
N SER A 111 -8.97 8.12 -2.31
CA SER A 111 -10.27 7.55 -1.94
C SER A 111 -10.34 6.12 -2.48
N MET A 112 -10.12 5.15 -1.61
CA MET A 112 -9.87 3.75 -1.99
C MET A 112 -8.73 3.66 -3.01
N ASP A 113 -8.97 3.27 -4.26
CA ASP A 113 -7.96 3.21 -5.33
C ASP A 113 -7.93 4.47 -6.22
N ASP A 114 -8.79 5.43 -5.96
CA ASP A 114 -8.86 6.66 -6.74
C ASP A 114 -7.84 7.70 -6.26
N TRP A 115 -7.15 8.32 -7.21
CA TRP A 115 -6.26 9.44 -7.01
C TRP A 115 -6.92 10.73 -7.47
N ILE A 116 -7.16 11.62 -6.54
CA ILE A 116 -7.70 12.95 -6.80
C ILE A 116 -6.57 13.94 -6.63
N VAL A 117 -6.18 14.62 -7.70
CA VAL A 117 -5.07 15.59 -7.73
C VAL A 117 -5.54 16.93 -8.26
N LYS A 118 -4.86 18.00 -7.88
CA LYS A 118 -5.16 19.35 -8.34
C LYS A 118 -4.93 19.49 -9.86
N SER A 119 -3.84 18.94 -10.39
CA SER A 119 -3.53 18.94 -11.82
C SER A 119 -2.76 17.69 -12.23
N LYS A 120 -2.81 17.37 -13.54
CA LYS A 120 -2.03 16.25 -14.10
C LYS A 120 -0.51 16.46 -14.01
N LEU A 121 -0.05 17.71 -13.93
CA LEU A 121 1.37 18.04 -13.75
C LEU A 121 1.88 17.63 -12.39
N ASP A 122 1.00 17.62 -11.37
CA ASP A 122 1.34 17.23 -10.01
C ASP A 122 1.68 15.73 -9.91
N LEU A 123 1.14 14.91 -10.81
CA LEU A 123 1.46 13.46 -10.89
C LEU A 123 2.91 13.18 -11.29
N SER A 124 3.56 14.11 -12.03
CA SER A 124 4.95 13.94 -12.45
C SER A 124 5.96 14.09 -11.29
N LEU A 125 5.53 14.70 -10.19
CA LEU A 125 6.34 14.88 -8.99
C LEU A 125 6.21 13.73 -8.00
N ILE A 126 5.25 12.84 -8.20
CA ILE A 126 5.01 11.67 -7.36
C ILE A 126 5.71 10.47 -8.02
N HIS A 127 7.03 10.47 -8.04
CA HIS A 127 7.81 9.28 -8.33
C HIS A 127 7.86 8.42 -7.07
N ILE A 128 6.93 7.51 -6.99
CA ILE A 128 7.02 6.36 -6.11
C ILE A 128 7.30 5.12 -6.97
#